data_88b698edfb30c56910d719890a475057
#
_entry.id   88b698edfb30c56910d719890a475057
#
_cell.length_a   1.000
_cell.length_b   1.000
_cell.length_c   1.000
_cell.angle_alpha   90.00
_cell.angle_beta   90.00
_cell.angle_gamma   90.00
#
_symmetry.space_group_name_H-M   'P 1'
#
loop_
_entity.id
_entity.type
_entity.pdbx_description
1 polymer ?
#
loop_
_entity_poly.entity_id
_entity_poly.type
_entity_poly.pdbx_seq_one_letter_code
_entity_poly.pdbx_strand_id
1 'polypeptide(L)'
;MNKGSTVELAIAVHKAGGYPSLCSWTYNGRSEHMQRDLDHFVKATGSNRIHLSFELHEYTNAEVYNIVKSHMIPTIEIIYGDKNTFRPTNSEQDLTVDVIGLLKPIKDLGTKVFKRIYDNVDQTMMDQHLIDGFCIKGSESAGFTGHVSVREVFLQQKAMTPGAMLIPYGGVGTAEQVKEYIDLGAETVAVGTVLALSAESPLSTETKLAAIKKQSKDLTQFTHVVGNVERKQNALQFEPYQGPDDANGTIGLLRGMRGKSDGHVYLGKGIDHVTKIQSCKQIIQRLTQCL
;
A
#
# COMPACT_ATOMS: atom_id res chain seq x y z
N MET A 1 7.70 -3.47 14.42
CA MET A 1 6.27 -3.38 14.79
C MET A 1 5.44 -3.72 13.55
N ASN A 2 4.53 -4.70 13.63
CA ASN A 2 3.71 -5.07 12.48
C ASN A 2 2.62 -4.03 12.26
N LYS A 3 2.68 -3.32 11.14
CA LYS A 3 1.75 -2.24 10.81
C LYS A 3 0.73 -2.63 9.72
N GLY A 4 0.32 -3.91 9.67
CA GLY A 4 -0.76 -4.38 8.78
C GLY A 4 -0.31 -5.20 7.58
N SER A 5 0.90 -5.01 7.05
CA SER A 5 1.50 -5.86 6.02
C SER A 5 2.59 -6.72 6.70
N THR A 6 2.36 -8.03 6.81
CA THR A 6 3.32 -8.98 7.40
C THR A 6 3.74 -10.01 6.38
N VAL A 7 4.87 -10.63 6.61
CA VAL A 7 5.36 -11.71 5.75
C VAL A 7 4.41 -12.92 5.75
N GLU A 8 3.75 -13.22 6.88
CA GLU A 8 2.76 -14.29 6.98
C GLU A 8 1.55 -14.03 6.08
N LEU A 9 1.04 -12.78 6.08
CA LEU A 9 -0.03 -12.38 5.18
C LEU A 9 0.43 -12.45 3.72
N ALA A 10 1.64 -12.01 3.41
CA ALA A 10 2.21 -12.09 2.07
C ALA A 10 2.33 -13.55 1.59
N ILE A 11 2.80 -14.46 2.45
CA ILE A 11 2.86 -15.90 2.16
C ILE A 11 1.46 -16.47 1.88
N ALA A 12 0.46 -16.10 2.70
CA ALA A 12 -0.92 -16.57 2.53
C ALA A 12 -1.52 -16.08 1.20
N VAL A 13 -1.32 -14.81 0.86
CA VAL A 13 -1.74 -14.23 -0.43
C VAL A 13 -1.08 -14.94 -1.60
N HIS A 14 0.24 -15.16 -1.54
CA HIS A 14 0.98 -15.89 -2.58
C HIS A 14 0.43 -17.31 -2.79
N LYS A 15 0.27 -18.06 -1.69
CA LYS A 15 -0.27 -19.44 -1.72
C LYS A 15 -1.71 -19.51 -2.23
N ALA A 16 -2.45 -18.41 -2.11
CA ALA A 16 -3.80 -18.28 -2.66
C ALA A 16 -3.83 -17.90 -4.17
N GLY A 17 -2.66 -17.71 -4.80
CA GLY A 17 -2.52 -17.32 -6.21
C GLY A 17 -2.47 -15.81 -6.46
N GLY A 18 -2.53 -14.99 -5.39
CA GLY A 18 -2.40 -13.55 -5.50
C GLY A 18 -0.96 -13.09 -5.69
N TYR A 19 -0.79 -11.79 -5.90
CA TYR A 19 0.51 -11.12 -5.98
C TYR A 19 0.70 -10.27 -4.70
N PRO A 20 1.45 -10.77 -3.71
CA PRO A 20 1.57 -10.10 -2.41
C PRO A 20 2.42 -8.84 -2.48
N SER A 21 2.23 -7.95 -1.51
CA SER A 21 3.06 -6.75 -1.34
C SER A 21 3.53 -6.60 0.10
N LEU A 22 4.77 -6.15 0.27
CA LEU A 22 5.33 -5.65 1.53
C LEU A 22 5.70 -4.18 1.39
N CYS A 23 5.43 -3.40 2.44
CA CYS A 23 5.73 -1.98 2.47
C CYS A 23 6.88 -1.67 3.43
N SER A 24 7.84 -0.88 3.00
CA SER A 24 9.00 -0.44 3.78
C SER A 24 8.63 0.23 5.09
N TRP A 25 7.53 0.98 5.10
CA TRP A 25 6.99 1.63 6.30
C TRP A 25 6.72 0.68 7.48
N THR A 26 6.44 -0.62 7.20
CA THR A 26 6.30 -1.66 8.23
C THR A 26 7.57 -1.84 9.05
N TYR A 27 8.71 -1.57 8.45
CA TYR A 27 10.05 -1.85 9.01
C TYR A 27 10.71 -0.62 9.63
N ASN A 28 10.17 0.60 9.48
CA ASN A 28 10.71 1.85 10.02
C ASN A 28 12.20 2.04 9.66
N GLY A 29 12.57 1.96 8.40
CA GLY A 29 13.93 2.14 7.92
C GLY A 29 14.91 1.01 8.30
N ARG A 30 14.43 -0.12 8.82
CA ARG A 30 15.27 -1.26 9.19
C ARG A 30 15.36 -2.24 8.03
N SER A 31 16.31 -2.01 7.15
CA SER A 31 16.50 -2.80 5.93
C SER A 31 16.77 -4.29 6.23
N GLU A 32 17.50 -4.60 7.30
CA GLU A 32 17.80 -5.96 7.74
C GLU A 32 16.56 -6.75 8.18
N HIS A 33 15.53 -6.08 8.70
CA HIS A 33 14.26 -6.75 9.05
C HIS A 33 13.46 -7.10 7.79
N MET A 34 13.45 -6.19 6.82
CA MET A 34 12.79 -6.44 5.54
C MET A 34 13.46 -7.59 4.78
N GLN A 35 14.80 -7.62 4.77
CA GLN A 35 15.57 -8.71 4.15
C GLN A 35 15.26 -10.07 4.80
N ARG A 36 15.23 -10.15 6.13
CA ARG A 36 14.85 -11.40 6.84
C ARG A 36 13.44 -11.88 6.49
N ASP A 37 12.48 -10.96 6.38
CA ASP A 37 11.12 -11.30 6.00
C ASP A 37 11.06 -11.76 4.53
N LEU A 38 11.87 -11.19 3.64
CA LEU A 38 11.99 -11.65 2.26
C LEU A 38 12.64 -13.03 2.15
N ASP A 39 13.70 -13.31 2.93
CA ASP A 39 14.30 -14.64 3.04
C ASP A 39 13.26 -15.67 3.51
N HIS A 40 12.48 -15.30 4.53
CA HIS A 40 11.39 -16.14 5.02
C HIS A 40 10.32 -16.38 3.95
N PHE A 41 9.91 -15.34 3.23
CA PHE A 41 8.94 -15.45 2.13
C PHE A 41 9.44 -16.39 1.03
N VAL A 42 10.67 -16.19 0.55
CA VAL A 42 11.27 -17.04 -0.49
C VAL A 42 11.37 -18.49 -0.02
N LYS A 43 11.82 -18.72 1.22
CA LYS A 43 11.91 -20.07 1.80
C LYS A 43 10.54 -20.75 1.90
N ALA A 44 9.50 -20.01 2.29
CA ALA A 44 8.15 -20.55 2.52
C ALA A 44 7.33 -20.76 1.23
N THR A 45 7.68 -20.07 0.15
CA THR A 45 6.93 -20.08 -1.12
C THR A 45 7.70 -20.66 -2.30
N GLY A 46 9.03 -20.74 -2.21
CA GLY A 46 9.90 -21.11 -3.35
C GLY A 46 9.92 -20.05 -4.46
N SER A 47 9.52 -18.81 -4.17
CA SER A 47 9.27 -17.76 -5.17
C SER A 47 9.76 -16.40 -4.69
N ASN A 48 10.22 -15.57 -5.63
CA ASN A 48 10.49 -14.14 -5.40
C ASN A 48 9.36 -13.25 -5.94
N ARG A 49 8.22 -13.83 -6.29
CA ARG A 49 7.06 -13.12 -6.86
C ARG A 49 6.33 -12.32 -5.78
N ILE A 50 6.90 -11.16 -5.46
CA ILE A 50 6.41 -10.20 -4.47
C ILE A 50 6.63 -8.77 -4.96
N HIS A 51 5.73 -7.87 -4.59
CA HIS A 51 5.84 -6.44 -4.84
C HIS A 51 6.35 -5.73 -3.58
N LEU A 52 7.32 -4.82 -3.72
CA LEU A 52 7.80 -4.01 -2.60
C LEU A 52 7.44 -2.55 -2.80
N SER A 53 6.84 -1.94 -1.78
CA SER A 53 6.59 -0.49 -1.75
C SER A 53 7.64 0.18 -0.87
N PHE A 54 8.41 1.12 -1.44
CA PHE A 54 9.44 1.87 -0.72
C PHE A 54 9.02 3.32 -0.50
N GLU A 55 9.00 3.74 0.75
CA GLU A 55 9.01 5.17 1.13
C GLU A 55 10.47 5.63 1.12
N LEU A 56 10.87 6.34 0.05
CA LEU A 56 12.28 6.58 -0.25
C LEU A 56 13.02 7.40 0.82
N HIS A 57 12.32 8.14 1.66
CA HIS A 57 12.93 8.88 2.76
C HIS A 57 13.38 7.99 3.95
N GLU A 58 12.96 6.72 3.99
CA GLU A 58 13.30 5.79 5.06
C GLU A 58 14.58 4.99 4.78
N TYR A 59 15.05 4.96 3.53
CA TYR A 59 16.14 4.10 3.08
C TYR A 59 17.12 4.85 2.19
N THR A 60 18.38 4.49 2.28
CA THR A 60 19.38 4.94 1.30
C THR A 60 19.19 4.24 -0.04
N ASN A 61 19.65 4.86 -1.12
CA ASN A 61 19.64 4.26 -2.45
C ASN A 61 20.33 2.90 -2.48
N ALA A 62 21.45 2.74 -1.74
CA ALA A 62 22.20 1.51 -1.65
C ALA A 62 21.38 0.40 -0.97
N GLU A 63 20.64 0.70 0.10
CA GLU A 63 19.79 -0.27 0.80
C GLU A 63 18.65 -0.76 -0.11
N VAL A 64 17.94 0.15 -0.76
CA VAL A 64 16.87 -0.22 -1.71
C VAL A 64 17.42 -1.09 -2.83
N TYR A 65 18.52 -0.67 -3.46
CA TYR A 65 19.17 -1.44 -4.53
C TYR A 65 19.59 -2.83 -4.07
N ASN A 66 20.24 -2.94 -2.91
CA ASN A 66 20.71 -4.21 -2.38
C ASN A 66 19.56 -5.18 -2.05
N ILE A 67 18.44 -4.68 -1.48
CA ILE A 67 17.23 -5.48 -1.23
C ILE A 67 16.68 -6.02 -2.54
N VAL A 68 16.51 -5.15 -3.54
CA VAL A 68 15.96 -5.53 -4.85
C VAL A 68 16.84 -6.54 -5.56
N LYS A 69 18.15 -6.31 -5.58
CA LYS A 69 19.12 -7.16 -6.24
C LYS A 69 19.27 -8.54 -5.57
N SER A 70 19.46 -8.58 -4.25
CA SER A 70 19.71 -9.85 -3.53
C SER A 70 18.53 -10.81 -3.58
N HIS A 71 17.31 -10.30 -3.68
CA HIS A 71 16.10 -11.12 -3.76
C HIS A 71 15.52 -11.20 -5.18
N MET A 72 16.17 -10.57 -6.18
CA MET A 72 15.70 -10.50 -7.57
C MET A 72 14.22 -10.07 -7.64
N ILE A 73 13.90 -8.98 -6.95
CA ILE A 73 12.52 -8.50 -6.81
C ILE A 73 11.97 -8.07 -8.17
N PRO A 74 10.85 -8.66 -8.65
CA PRO A 74 10.36 -8.40 -10.00
C PRO A 74 9.65 -7.06 -10.13
N THR A 75 9.05 -6.54 -9.06
CA THR A 75 8.30 -5.27 -9.10
C THR A 75 8.49 -4.46 -7.82
N ILE A 76 8.69 -3.17 -7.98
CA ILE A 76 8.70 -2.23 -6.88
C ILE A 76 7.76 -1.05 -7.13
N GLU A 77 7.29 -0.46 -6.06
CA GLU A 77 6.62 0.82 -6.05
C GLU A 77 7.45 1.82 -5.25
N ILE A 78 7.68 3.00 -5.83
CA ILE A 78 8.26 4.10 -5.11
C ILE A 78 7.18 5.07 -4.63
N ILE A 79 7.26 5.40 -3.36
CA ILE A 79 6.43 6.42 -2.72
C ILE A 79 7.36 7.59 -2.48
N TYR A 80 7.21 8.59 -3.34
CA TYR A 80 8.08 9.73 -3.36
C TYR A 80 7.20 10.97 -3.51
N GLY A 81 7.35 11.89 -2.60
CA GLY A 81 6.65 13.16 -2.63
C GLY A 81 7.47 14.20 -3.37
N ASP A 82 6.82 15.20 -3.93
CA ASP A 82 7.46 16.46 -4.31
C ASP A 82 8.28 16.97 -3.11
N LYS A 83 9.42 17.65 -3.36
CA LYS A 83 10.37 18.14 -2.33
C LYS A 83 9.69 18.87 -1.15
N ASN A 84 8.44 19.31 -1.32
CA ASN A 84 7.63 20.00 -0.33
C ASN A 84 6.65 19.09 0.44
N THR A 85 6.54 17.80 0.13
CA THR A 85 5.45 16.94 0.64
C THR A 85 5.85 15.89 1.64
N PHE A 86 7.12 15.62 1.85
CA PHE A 86 7.61 14.67 2.84
C PHE A 86 8.90 15.17 3.51
N ARG A 87 8.78 16.03 4.53
CA ARG A 87 9.81 16.19 5.54
C ARG A 87 9.28 15.62 6.84
N PRO A 88 9.88 14.55 7.39
CA PRO A 88 9.71 14.24 8.80
C PRO A 88 10.29 15.42 9.59
N THR A 89 9.53 15.98 10.50
CA THR A 89 9.85 17.20 11.25
C THR A 89 11.05 17.08 12.19
N ASN A 90 11.77 15.95 12.22
CA ASN A 90 12.81 15.68 13.22
C ASN A 90 14.12 15.07 12.70
N SER A 91 14.45 15.13 11.42
CA SER A 91 15.80 14.77 10.98
C SER A 91 16.45 15.92 10.21
N GLU A 92 17.53 16.45 10.75
CA GLU A 92 18.42 17.41 10.08
C GLU A 92 19.18 16.84 8.87
N GLN A 93 18.94 15.57 8.53
CA GLN A 93 19.49 14.95 7.35
C GLN A 93 18.53 15.15 6.18
N ASP A 94 18.84 16.14 5.38
CA ASP A 94 18.28 16.35 4.04
C ASP A 94 18.77 15.20 3.14
N LEU A 95 18.15 14.02 3.26
CA LEU A 95 18.37 12.92 2.34
C LEU A 95 17.73 13.35 1.00
N THR A 96 18.48 14.11 0.23
CA THR A 96 18.18 14.32 -1.19
C THR A 96 18.28 12.95 -1.86
N VAL A 97 17.17 12.26 -1.97
CA VAL A 97 17.11 10.96 -2.67
C VAL A 97 17.40 11.25 -4.13
N ASP A 98 18.54 10.79 -4.62
CA ASP A 98 18.82 10.76 -6.05
C ASP A 98 17.98 9.64 -6.70
N VAL A 99 16.74 10.00 -7.05
CA VAL A 99 15.78 9.06 -7.65
C VAL A 99 16.30 8.49 -8.97
N ILE A 100 16.98 9.30 -9.78
CA ILE A 100 17.54 8.84 -11.06
C ILE A 100 18.68 7.85 -10.82
N GLY A 101 19.59 8.19 -9.92
CA GLY A 101 20.70 7.30 -9.52
C GLY A 101 20.24 6.00 -8.87
N LEU A 102 19.05 6.00 -8.25
CA LEU A 102 18.42 4.78 -7.72
C LEU A 102 17.77 3.94 -8.82
N LEU A 103 16.94 4.56 -9.66
CA LEU A 103 16.04 3.79 -10.53
C LEU A 103 16.77 3.19 -11.75
N LYS A 104 17.76 3.88 -12.32
CA LYS A 104 18.53 3.31 -13.44
C LYS A 104 19.14 1.94 -13.13
N PRO A 105 19.93 1.76 -12.07
CA PRO A 105 20.47 0.43 -11.71
C PRO A 105 19.39 -0.61 -11.45
N ILE A 106 18.25 -0.22 -10.85
CA ILE A 106 17.12 -1.13 -10.60
C ILE A 106 16.48 -1.58 -11.92
N LYS A 107 16.31 -0.68 -12.88
CA LYS A 107 15.81 -1.01 -14.21
C LYS A 107 16.74 -1.99 -14.94
N ASP A 108 18.05 -1.83 -14.78
CA ASP A 108 19.06 -2.73 -15.37
C ASP A 108 18.98 -4.17 -14.82
N LEU A 109 18.40 -4.36 -13.62
CA LEU A 109 18.10 -5.68 -13.07
C LEU A 109 16.86 -6.33 -13.72
N GLY A 110 16.11 -5.62 -14.56
CA GLY A 110 14.85 -6.08 -15.14
C GLY A 110 13.64 -5.89 -14.22
N THR A 111 13.82 -5.23 -13.08
CA THR A 111 12.72 -4.90 -12.15
C THR A 111 11.79 -3.86 -12.75
N LYS A 112 10.49 -4.12 -12.72
CA LYS A 112 9.48 -3.13 -13.09
C LYS A 112 9.26 -2.15 -11.94
N VAL A 113 9.26 -0.87 -12.27
CA VAL A 113 9.15 0.23 -11.31
C VAL A 113 7.83 0.96 -11.49
N PHE A 114 7.08 1.10 -10.40
CA PHE A 114 5.84 1.88 -10.36
C PHE A 114 6.01 3.10 -9.47
N LYS A 115 5.34 4.20 -9.83
CA LYS A 115 5.24 5.39 -8.98
C LYS A 115 3.85 5.46 -8.36
N ARG A 116 3.77 5.71 -7.04
CA ARG A 116 2.48 6.01 -6.40
C ARG A 116 2.04 7.41 -6.73
N ILE A 117 0.79 7.51 -7.17
CA ILE A 117 0.09 8.80 -7.35
C ILE A 117 -1.24 8.80 -6.60
N TYR A 118 -1.73 10.01 -6.32
CA TYR A 118 -3.01 10.22 -5.61
C TYR A 118 -3.99 10.99 -6.51
N ASP A 119 -3.96 12.32 -6.49
CA ASP A 119 -4.89 13.15 -7.26
C ASP A 119 -4.30 13.68 -8.56
N ASN A 120 -2.98 13.72 -8.64
CA ASN A 120 -2.28 14.33 -9.78
C ASN A 120 -1.79 13.27 -10.74
N VAL A 121 -2.10 13.46 -12.00
CA VAL A 121 -1.48 12.72 -13.10
C VAL A 121 -0.03 13.17 -13.29
N ASP A 122 0.84 12.22 -13.59
CA ASP A 122 2.28 12.45 -13.72
C ASP A 122 2.82 11.73 -14.96
N GLN A 123 3.54 12.42 -15.77
CA GLN A 123 4.13 11.90 -17.00
C GLN A 123 5.66 11.93 -16.99
N THR A 124 6.25 12.83 -16.20
CA THR A 124 7.68 13.18 -16.26
C THR A 124 8.61 11.97 -16.16
N MET A 125 8.35 11.04 -15.25
CA MET A 125 9.23 9.87 -15.07
C MET A 125 9.02 8.79 -16.14
N MET A 126 7.84 8.74 -16.76
CA MET A 126 7.60 7.88 -17.93
C MET A 126 8.41 8.33 -19.13
N ASP A 127 8.42 9.65 -19.42
CA ASP A 127 9.18 10.23 -20.52
C ASP A 127 10.69 9.99 -20.38
N GLN A 128 11.17 9.84 -19.15
CA GLN A 128 12.56 9.51 -18.86
C GLN A 128 12.85 7.98 -18.81
N HIS A 129 11.86 7.14 -19.08
CA HIS A 129 11.94 5.67 -19.00
C HIS A 129 12.39 5.13 -17.63
N LEU A 130 12.16 5.89 -16.55
CA LEU A 130 12.55 5.52 -15.19
C LEU A 130 11.53 4.64 -14.50
N ILE A 131 10.26 4.68 -14.96
CA ILE A 131 9.17 3.88 -14.43
C ILE A 131 8.41 3.17 -15.55
N ASP A 132 7.71 2.10 -15.20
CA ASP A 132 6.90 1.30 -16.10
C ASP A 132 5.40 1.60 -15.96
N GLY A 133 5.02 2.27 -14.86
CA GLY A 133 3.62 2.57 -14.63
C GLY A 133 3.33 3.22 -13.28
N PHE A 134 2.06 3.20 -12.88
CA PHE A 134 1.57 3.91 -11.72
C PHE A 134 0.70 3.05 -10.83
N CYS A 135 0.90 3.20 -9.50
CA CYS A 135 -0.01 2.73 -8.48
C CYS A 135 -0.91 3.90 -8.06
N ILE A 136 -2.20 3.82 -8.36
CA ILE A 136 -3.15 4.93 -8.26
C ILE A 136 -4.00 4.77 -7.01
N LYS A 137 -3.85 5.68 -6.05
CA LYS A 137 -4.66 5.71 -4.82
C LYS A 137 -5.64 6.89 -4.86
N GLY A 138 -6.92 6.60 -4.81
CA GLY A 138 -7.95 7.64 -4.73
C GLY A 138 -8.60 7.75 -3.35
N SER A 139 -9.70 8.50 -3.28
CA SER A 139 -10.44 8.80 -2.05
C SER A 139 -11.01 7.57 -1.33
N GLU A 140 -11.13 6.42 -2.01
CA GLU A 140 -11.64 5.16 -1.46
C GLU A 140 -10.58 4.34 -0.73
N SER A 141 -9.31 4.72 -0.84
CA SER A 141 -8.17 3.96 -0.30
C SER A 141 -8.11 4.02 1.23
N ALA A 142 -7.44 3.05 1.82
CA ALA A 142 -7.06 3.05 3.23
C ALA A 142 -5.77 3.85 3.48
N GLY A 143 -5.60 4.37 4.68
CA GLY A 143 -4.46 5.22 5.03
C GLY A 143 -4.47 6.49 4.19
N PHE A 144 -3.29 6.99 3.77
CA PHE A 144 -3.21 8.16 2.89
C PHE A 144 -4.00 7.96 1.61
N THR A 145 -4.85 8.94 1.30
CA THR A 145 -5.79 8.91 0.17
C THR A 145 -5.67 10.16 -0.68
N GLY A 146 -6.14 10.07 -1.92
CA GLY A 146 -6.47 11.22 -2.75
C GLY A 146 -7.80 11.88 -2.36
N HIS A 147 -8.11 12.97 -3.03
CA HIS A 147 -9.41 13.69 -2.93
C HIS A 147 -10.38 13.20 -4.00
N VAL A 148 -9.83 12.74 -5.12
CA VAL A 148 -10.55 12.29 -6.31
C VAL A 148 -10.71 10.76 -6.27
N SER A 149 -11.72 10.23 -6.94
CA SER A 149 -11.95 8.79 -7.01
C SER A 149 -10.81 8.06 -7.74
N VAL A 150 -10.53 6.82 -7.32
CA VAL A 150 -9.54 5.96 -8.02
C VAL A 150 -9.86 5.86 -9.50
N ARG A 151 -11.15 5.68 -9.84
CA ARG A 151 -11.60 5.52 -11.21
C ARG A 151 -11.32 6.76 -12.07
N GLU A 152 -11.54 7.93 -11.52
CA GLU A 152 -11.31 9.19 -12.24
C GLU A 152 -9.82 9.41 -12.50
N VAL A 153 -8.96 9.28 -11.47
CA VAL A 153 -7.50 9.40 -11.63
C VAL A 153 -6.97 8.34 -12.58
N PHE A 154 -7.51 7.12 -12.52
CA PHE A 154 -7.13 6.02 -13.42
C PHE A 154 -7.40 6.37 -14.89
N LEU A 155 -8.59 6.89 -15.20
CA LEU A 155 -8.96 7.24 -16.57
C LEU A 155 -8.14 8.43 -17.10
N GLN A 156 -7.88 9.43 -16.23
CA GLN A 156 -7.02 10.57 -16.57
C GLN A 156 -5.59 10.12 -16.84
N GLN A 157 -5.02 9.28 -15.96
CA GLN A 157 -3.66 8.76 -16.12
C GLN A 157 -3.55 7.89 -17.38
N LYS A 158 -4.53 7.02 -17.63
CA LYS A 158 -4.56 6.19 -18.85
C LYS A 158 -4.57 7.03 -20.13
N ALA A 159 -5.32 8.12 -20.15
CA ALA A 159 -5.36 9.03 -21.29
C ALA A 159 -4.03 9.76 -21.49
N MET A 160 -3.36 10.13 -20.40
CA MET A 160 -2.09 10.86 -20.44
C MET A 160 -0.90 9.96 -20.79
N THR A 161 -0.89 8.71 -20.31
CA THR A 161 0.21 7.76 -20.50
C THR A 161 -0.31 6.42 -21.04
N PRO A 162 -0.73 6.35 -22.31
CA PRO A 162 -1.45 5.17 -22.85
C PRO A 162 -0.63 3.87 -22.86
N GLY A 163 0.70 3.94 -22.73
CA GLY A 163 1.59 2.77 -22.64
C GLY A 163 1.97 2.36 -21.21
N ALA A 164 1.53 3.10 -20.20
CA ALA A 164 1.89 2.80 -18.82
C ALA A 164 1.06 1.63 -18.24
N MET A 165 1.69 0.81 -17.41
CA MET A 165 0.99 -0.17 -16.58
C MET A 165 0.30 0.55 -15.42
N LEU A 166 -1.00 0.35 -15.24
CA LEU A 166 -1.79 1.02 -14.21
C LEU A 166 -2.34 0.02 -13.21
N ILE A 167 -2.15 0.32 -11.92
CA ILE A 167 -2.60 -0.50 -10.79
C ILE A 167 -3.49 0.36 -9.90
N PRO A 168 -4.83 0.24 -9.99
CA PRO A 168 -5.74 0.97 -9.11
C PRO A 168 -5.72 0.41 -7.68
N TYR A 169 -5.69 1.32 -6.69
CA TYR A 169 -5.71 1.04 -5.26
C TYR A 169 -6.89 1.77 -4.60
N GLY A 170 -7.83 1.01 -4.03
CA GLY A 170 -8.87 1.56 -3.16
C GLY A 170 -10.29 1.16 -3.52
N GLY A 171 -11.09 0.88 -2.50
CA GLY A 171 -12.51 0.59 -2.62
C GLY A 171 -12.87 -0.80 -3.16
N VAL A 172 -11.96 -1.50 -3.79
CA VAL A 172 -12.23 -2.78 -4.45
C VAL A 172 -12.42 -3.90 -3.43
N GLY A 173 -13.53 -4.63 -3.56
CA GLY A 173 -13.89 -5.73 -2.69
C GLY A 173 -14.76 -6.80 -3.35
N THR A 174 -15.13 -6.65 -4.64
CA THR A 174 -15.93 -7.63 -5.40
C THR A 174 -15.24 -8.02 -6.71
N ALA A 175 -15.67 -9.15 -7.29
CA ALA A 175 -15.16 -9.64 -8.56
C ALA A 175 -15.54 -8.71 -9.72
N GLU A 176 -16.73 -8.13 -9.68
CA GLU A 176 -17.23 -7.19 -10.69
C GLU A 176 -16.36 -5.93 -10.73
N GLN A 177 -15.98 -5.40 -9.56
CA GLN A 177 -15.08 -4.24 -9.47
C GLN A 177 -13.68 -4.58 -10.00
N VAL A 178 -13.16 -5.78 -9.70
CA VAL A 178 -11.88 -6.24 -10.27
C VAL A 178 -11.99 -6.31 -11.79
N LYS A 179 -13.03 -6.98 -12.31
CA LYS A 179 -13.27 -7.10 -13.74
C LYS A 179 -13.42 -5.74 -14.42
N GLU A 180 -14.14 -4.79 -13.83
CA GLU A 180 -14.29 -3.43 -14.36
C GLU A 180 -12.92 -2.79 -14.64
N TYR A 181 -11.99 -2.81 -13.67
CA TYR A 181 -10.68 -2.22 -13.88
C TYR A 181 -9.83 -2.97 -14.89
N ILE A 182 -9.91 -4.31 -14.93
CA ILE A 182 -9.21 -5.10 -15.95
C ILE A 182 -9.76 -4.77 -17.34
N ASP A 183 -11.08 -4.70 -17.52
CA ASP A 183 -11.71 -4.31 -18.77
C ASP A 183 -11.34 -2.87 -19.19
N LEU A 184 -11.13 -1.98 -18.24
CA LEU A 184 -10.60 -0.65 -18.46
C LEU A 184 -9.10 -0.63 -18.80
N GLY A 185 -8.42 -1.79 -18.74
CA GLY A 185 -7.01 -1.97 -19.12
C GLY A 185 -6.04 -1.77 -17.96
N ALA A 186 -6.44 -2.02 -16.72
CA ALA A 186 -5.51 -2.13 -15.60
C ALA A 186 -4.62 -3.36 -15.75
N GLU A 187 -3.34 -3.25 -15.39
CA GLU A 187 -2.40 -4.38 -15.37
C GLU A 187 -2.81 -5.42 -14.30
N THR A 188 -3.24 -4.94 -13.16
CA THR A 188 -3.80 -5.70 -12.05
C THR A 188 -4.58 -4.74 -11.13
N VAL A 189 -5.21 -5.28 -10.09
CA VAL A 189 -5.98 -4.49 -9.12
C VAL A 189 -5.46 -4.76 -7.71
N ALA A 190 -5.13 -3.70 -6.97
CA ALA A 190 -4.67 -3.84 -5.61
C ALA A 190 -5.82 -3.82 -4.61
N VAL A 191 -5.85 -4.80 -3.72
CA VAL A 191 -6.85 -4.93 -2.66
C VAL A 191 -6.19 -4.93 -1.29
N GLY A 192 -6.62 -4.04 -0.40
CA GLY A 192 -6.06 -3.91 0.95
C GLY A 192 -7.05 -4.31 2.03
N THR A 193 -8.16 -3.58 2.16
CA THR A 193 -9.11 -3.71 3.28
C THR A 193 -9.66 -5.13 3.44
N VAL A 194 -10.03 -5.80 2.35
CA VAL A 194 -10.56 -7.17 2.40
C VAL A 194 -9.52 -8.17 2.91
N LEU A 195 -8.23 -7.97 2.58
CA LEU A 195 -7.13 -8.79 3.07
C LEU A 195 -6.70 -8.40 4.49
N ALA A 196 -6.78 -7.12 4.85
CA ALA A 196 -6.53 -6.66 6.23
C ALA A 196 -7.53 -7.27 7.23
N LEU A 197 -8.73 -7.64 6.78
CA LEU A 197 -9.74 -8.31 7.59
C LEU A 197 -9.78 -9.83 7.37
N SER A 198 -8.78 -10.42 6.69
CA SER A 198 -8.66 -11.87 6.52
C SER A 198 -8.23 -12.57 7.80
N ALA A 199 -8.38 -13.90 7.82
CA ALA A 199 -7.96 -14.73 8.94
C ALA A 199 -6.44 -14.59 9.21
N GLU A 200 -5.63 -14.50 8.14
CA GLU A 200 -4.16 -14.47 8.21
C GLU A 200 -3.58 -13.09 8.49
N SER A 201 -4.40 -12.03 8.48
CA SER A 201 -3.91 -10.68 8.79
C SER A 201 -3.52 -10.53 10.26
N PRO A 202 -2.58 -9.63 10.60
CA PRO A 202 -2.07 -9.45 11.96
C PRO A 202 -3.06 -8.73 12.90
N LEU A 203 -4.19 -8.23 12.40
CA LEU A 203 -5.21 -7.61 13.24
C LEU A 203 -5.79 -8.62 14.23
N SER A 204 -6.09 -8.18 15.45
CA SER A 204 -6.73 -9.04 16.44
C SER A 204 -8.12 -9.50 15.96
N THR A 205 -8.57 -10.64 16.46
CA THR A 205 -9.91 -11.15 16.13
C THR A 205 -11.00 -10.17 16.55
N GLU A 206 -10.84 -9.52 17.70
CA GLU A 206 -11.76 -8.51 18.23
C GLU A 206 -11.86 -7.31 17.25
N THR A 207 -10.72 -6.82 16.76
CA THR A 207 -10.67 -5.73 15.77
C THR A 207 -11.38 -6.13 14.48
N LYS A 208 -11.13 -7.35 13.97
CA LYS A 208 -11.79 -7.86 12.77
C LYS A 208 -13.31 -7.97 12.95
N LEU A 209 -13.74 -8.56 14.08
CA LEU A 209 -15.17 -8.72 14.41
C LEU A 209 -15.89 -7.38 14.62
N ALA A 210 -15.20 -6.38 15.16
CA ALA A 210 -15.74 -5.04 15.27
C ALA A 210 -15.83 -4.35 13.89
N ALA A 211 -14.78 -4.49 13.06
CA ALA A 211 -14.72 -3.87 11.74
C ALA A 211 -15.77 -4.41 10.77
N ILE A 212 -16.05 -5.72 10.74
CA ILE A 212 -17.04 -6.30 9.83
C ILE A 212 -18.49 -5.87 10.10
N LYS A 213 -18.76 -5.23 11.26
CA LYS A 213 -20.05 -4.61 11.58
C LYS A 213 -20.17 -3.18 11.08
N LYS A 214 -19.11 -2.64 10.46
CA LYS A 214 -19.01 -1.27 10.01
C LYS A 214 -19.05 -1.19 8.49
N GLN A 215 -19.30 0.01 7.97
CA GLN A 215 -19.36 0.32 6.56
C GLN A 215 -18.49 1.54 6.25
N SER A 216 -18.32 1.88 4.99
CA SER A 216 -17.51 3.03 4.57
C SER A 216 -17.99 4.36 5.15
N LYS A 217 -19.29 4.50 5.44
CA LYS A 217 -19.87 5.68 6.13
C LYS A 217 -19.38 5.83 7.57
N ASP A 218 -18.89 4.76 8.19
CA ASP A 218 -18.36 4.75 9.56
C ASP A 218 -16.85 5.05 9.59
N LEU A 219 -16.21 5.22 8.44
CA LEU A 219 -14.80 5.60 8.37
C LEU A 219 -14.60 7.05 8.79
N THR A 220 -13.58 7.26 9.60
CA THR A 220 -13.10 8.60 9.94
C THR A 220 -12.03 9.02 8.93
N GLN A 221 -12.14 10.24 8.43
CA GLN A 221 -11.10 10.83 7.62
C GLN A 221 -10.29 11.79 8.47
N PHE A 222 -9.03 11.45 8.71
CA PHE A 222 -8.08 12.34 9.37
C PHE A 222 -7.44 13.25 8.33
N THR A 223 -7.19 14.48 8.72
CA THR A 223 -6.45 15.46 7.93
C THR A 223 -5.10 15.70 8.61
N HIS A 224 -4.03 15.51 7.86
CA HIS A 224 -2.68 15.82 8.29
C HIS A 224 -2.10 16.91 7.42
N VAL A 225 -1.45 17.88 8.02
CA VAL A 225 -0.69 18.89 7.28
C VAL A 225 0.79 18.51 7.35
N VAL A 226 1.35 18.15 6.20
CA VAL A 226 2.77 17.82 6.07
C VAL A 226 3.43 18.89 5.22
N GLY A 227 4.23 19.75 5.85
CA GLY A 227 4.69 20.99 5.20
C GLY A 227 3.52 21.90 4.88
N ASN A 228 3.32 22.24 3.61
CA ASN A 228 2.20 23.06 3.13
C ASN A 228 1.11 22.24 2.42
N VAL A 229 1.15 20.91 2.54
CA VAL A 229 0.21 20.03 1.84
C VAL A 229 -0.72 19.35 2.83
N GLU A 230 -2.02 19.54 2.62
CA GLU A 230 -3.05 18.79 3.33
C GLU A 230 -3.14 17.38 2.76
N ARG A 231 -3.08 16.38 3.64
CA ARG A 231 -3.25 14.97 3.30
C ARG A 231 -4.36 14.36 4.10
N LYS A 232 -5.19 13.60 3.44
CA LYS A 232 -6.28 12.85 4.07
C LYS A 232 -5.89 11.41 4.31
N GLN A 233 -6.38 10.85 5.41
CA GLN A 233 -6.22 9.43 5.74
C GLN A 233 -7.57 8.83 6.11
N ASN A 234 -7.94 7.72 5.49
CA ASN A 234 -9.12 6.96 5.88
C ASN A 234 -8.74 5.87 6.88
N ALA A 235 -9.44 5.85 7.99
CA ALA A 235 -9.30 4.83 9.01
C ALA A 235 -10.63 4.50 9.66
N LEU A 236 -10.78 3.30 10.20
CA LEU A 236 -11.85 2.98 11.12
C LEU A 236 -11.37 3.28 12.54
N GLN A 237 -12.01 4.24 13.19
CA GLN A 237 -11.82 4.59 14.58
C GLN A 237 -12.99 4.01 15.38
N PHE A 238 -12.70 3.26 16.44
CA PHE A 238 -13.76 2.68 17.29
C PHE A 238 -14.24 3.66 18.33
N GLU A 239 -13.29 4.28 19.07
CA GLU A 239 -13.53 5.37 20.03
C GLU A 239 -12.43 6.42 19.84
N PRO A 240 -12.70 7.71 20.15
CA PRO A 240 -11.67 8.74 20.10
C PRO A 240 -10.50 8.42 21.04
N TYR A 241 -9.28 8.51 20.55
CA TYR A 241 -8.09 8.38 21.36
C TYR A 241 -8.00 9.55 22.35
N GLN A 242 -7.83 9.23 23.65
CA GLN A 242 -7.80 10.19 24.75
C GLN A 242 -6.41 10.37 25.36
N GLY A 243 -5.38 9.76 24.77
CA GLY A 243 -4.02 9.79 25.30
C GLY A 243 -3.23 11.03 24.86
N PRO A 244 -1.91 11.05 25.16
CA PRO A 244 -1.01 12.10 24.71
C PRO A 244 -1.08 12.32 23.21
N ASP A 245 -0.71 13.53 22.77
CA ASP A 245 -0.75 13.94 21.38
C ASP A 245 -0.10 12.87 20.46
N ASP A 246 -0.88 12.35 19.52
CA ASP A 246 -0.48 11.34 18.52
C ASP A 246 -0.48 12.01 17.14
N ALA A 247 0.33 13.04 16.99
CA ALA A 247 0.40 13.86 15.78
C ALA A 247 0.53 13.05 14.49
N ASN A 248 1.11 11.84 14.56
CA ASN A 248 1.30 10.95 13.41
C ASN A 248 0.30 9.77 13.37
N GLY A 249 -0.64 9.69 14.29
CA GLY A 249 -1.61 8.59 14.37
C GLY A 249 -1.01 7.22 14.67
N THR A 250 0.27 7.14 15.05
CA THR A 250 0.98 5.86 15.22
C THR A 250 0.51 5.12 16.48
N ILE A 251 0.29 5.82 17.58
CA ILE A 251 -0.15 5.23 18.85
C ILE A 251 -1.56 4.67 18.68
N GLY A 252 -2.46 5.47 18.13
CA GLY A 252 -3.84 5.05 17.84
C GLY A 252 -3.89 3.84 16.90
N LEU A 253 -3.05 3.79 15.86
CA LEU A 253 -2.94 2.63 14.97
C LEU A 253 -2.49 1.37 15.72
N LEU A 254 -1.43 1.45 16.53
CA LEU A 254 -0.93 0.30 17.30
C LEU A 254 -1.97 -0.21 18.30
N ARG A 255 -2.73 0.69 18.91
CA ARG A 255 -3.83 0.35 19.82
C ARG A 255 -4.96 -0.35 19.07
N GLY A 256 -5.40 0.19 17.93
CA GLY A 256 -6.44 -0.41 17.09
C GLY A 256 -6.06 -1.79 16.57
N MET A 257 -4.83 -2.00 16.15
CA MET A 257 -4.33 -3.30 15.71
C MET A 257 -4.37 -4.36 16.83
N ARG A 258 -4.27 -3.93 18.09
CA ARG A 258 -4.34 -4.78 19.30
C ARG A 258 -5.74 -4.91 19.88
N GLY A 259 -6.76 -4.41 19.19
CA GLY A 259 -8.15 -4.49 19.65
C GLY A 259 -8.52 -3.52 20.76
N LYS A 260 -7.74 -2.45 20.97
CA LYS A 260 -8.11 -1.41 21.93
C LYS A 260 -9.18 -0.50 21.34
N SER A 261 -10.24 -0.20 22.09
CA SER A 261 -11.37 0.59 21.62
C SER A 261 -11.02 2.02 21.25
N ASP A 262 -10.04 2.61 21.91
CA ASP A 262 -9.51 3.96 21.62
C ASP A 262 -8.41 3.99 20.55
N GLY A 263 -8.36 2.97 19.71
CA GLY A 263 -7.45 2.88 18.58
C GLY A 263 -8.16 3.02 17.25
N HIS A 264 -7.37 3.04 16.16
CA HIS A 264 -7.87 3.00 14.79
C HIS A 264 -7.09 2.01 13.93
N VAL A 265 -7.69 1.60 12.82
CA VAL A 265 -7.02 0.79 11.79
C VAL A 265 -7.27 1.40 10.42
N TYR A 266 -6.27 1.40 9.55
CA TYR A 266 -6.42 1.93 8.21
C TYR A 266 -7.24 0.98 7.35
N LEU A 267 -8.48 1.37 7.09
CA LEU A 267 -9.42 0.68 6.23
C LEU A 267 -10.02 1.68 5.24
N GLY A 268 -10.26 1.25 4.03
CA GLY A 268 -10.91 2.04 2.98
C GLY A 268 -12.30 1.49 2.65
N LYS A 269 -12.94 2.03 1.61
CA LYS A 269 -14.32 1.69 1.24
C LYS A 269 -14.54 0.22 0.89
N GLY A 270 -13.51 -0.57 0.63
CA GLY A 270 -13.62 -2.03 0.50
C GLY A 270 -14.21 -2.73 1.73
N ILE A 271 -14.34 -2.04 2.88
CA ILE A 271 -15.01 -2.57 4.09
C ILE A 271 -16.48 -2.91 3.82
N ASP A 272 -17.17 -2.23 2.92
CA ASP A 272 -18.57 -2.48 2.56
C ASP A 272 -18.80 -3.89 2.02
N HIS A 273 -17.74 -4.57 1.58
CA HIS A 273 -17.77 -5.91 0.98
C HIS A 273 -17.28 -7.01 1.93
N VAL A 274 -17.06 -6.69 3.22
CA VAL A 274 -16.57 -7.64 4.22
C VAL A 274 -17.64 -7.91 5.26
N THR A 275 -18.34 -9.04 5.14
CA THR A 275 -19.42 -9.44 6.06
C THR A 275 -19.01 -10.54 7.04
N LYS A 276 -17.85 -11.16 6.83
CA LYS A 276 -17.28 -12.22 7.67
C LYS A 276 -15.77 -12.31 7.51
N ILE A 277 -15.09 -12.87 8.49
CA ILE A 277 -13.67 -13.19 8.39
C ILE A 277 -13.52 -14.40 7.45
N GLN A 278 -12.73 -14.23 6.39
CA GLN A 278 -12.44 -15.27 5.40
C GLN A 278 -10.91 -15.47 5.31
N SER A 279 -10.47 -16.64 4.83
CA SER A 279 -9.05 -16.82 4.50
C SER A 279 -8.67 -16.05 3.24
N CYS A 280 -7.38 -15.72 3.08
CA CYS A 280 -6.85 -15.13 1.84
C CYS A 280 -7.24 -15.95 0.61
N LYS A 281 -7.22 -17.29 0.72
CA LYS A 281 -7.64 -18.19 -0.37
C LYS A 281 -9.09 -17.94 -0.79
N GLN A 282 -10.02 -17.89 0.16
CA GLN A 282 -11.44 -17.62 -0.11
C GLN A 282 -11.66 -16.24 -0.71
N ILE A 283 -10.95 -15.23 -0.19
CA ILE A 283 -11.04 -13.85 -0.68
C ILE A 283 -10.56 -13.78 -2.14
N ILE A 284 -9.37 -14.31 -2.44
CA ILE A 284 -8.79 -14.25 -3.78
C ILE A 284 -9.63 -15.02 -4.78
N GLN A 285 -10.10 -16.23 -4.43
CA GLN A 285 -11.00 -17.02 -5.28
C GLN A 285 -12.29 -16.24 -5.59
N ARG A 286 -12.88 -15.56 -4.60
CA ARG A 286 -14.08 -14.73 -4.79
C ARG A 286 -13.80 -13.53 -5.70
N LEU A 287 -12.65 -12.86 -5.53
CA LEU A 287 -12.31 -11.67 -6.31
C LEU A 287 -11.94 -11.99 -7.76
N THR A 288 -11.51 -13.21 -8.05
CA THR A 288 -11.07 -13.61 -9.43
C THR A 288 -12.10 -14.46 -10.18
N GLN A 289 -13.27 -14.67 -9.62
CA GLN A 289 -14.29 -15.56 -10.24
C GLN A 289 -14.86 -15.01 -11.56
N CYS A 290 -14.69 -13.73 -11.86
CA CYS A 290 -15.14 -13.09 -13.10
C CYS A 290 -14.00 -12.86 -14.11
N LEU A 291 -12.77 -13.30 -13.80
CA LEU A 291 -11.63 -13.26 -14.70
C LEU A 291 -11.48 -14.60 -15.42
#